data_82658dd928753aaf59f568439e6313d5
#
_entry.id   82658dd928753aaf59f568439e6313d5
#
_cell.length_a   1.000
_cell.length_b   1.000
_cell.length_c   1.000
_cell.angle_alpha   90.00
_cell.angle_beta   90.00
_cell.angle_gamma   90.00
#
_symmetry.space_group_name_H-M   'P 1'
#
loop_
_entity.id
_entity.type
_entity.pdbx_description
1 polymer ?
#
loop_
_entity_poly.entity_id
_entity_poly.type
_entity_poly.pdbx_seq_one_letter_code
_entity_poly.pdbx_strand_id
1 'polypeptide(L)'
;WNYHNTAPGVWDFKTENRDLATYIKTAQEEGLMVILRPGPYVCAEWEFGGYPWWLPKEKELVIRTNNQPFLDSCKVYIQKLAEQVRPLQITNGGPIIMVQVENEFGSYVSQRKDIPMEEHKKYNSAIKKMLEDAGFNVPFFTSDGSWVFEGGSIEGALPTANGEGNVETLKKVVNQYHGNKGPYMVAEFYTGWIDHWKEKFNKRTADNLIAQTKKYLDNDVNINFFMIHGGTNFGFTSGANYNKKKDIQPDITSYDYDAPVSEAGWATPKYIAMR
;
A
#
# COMPACT_ATOMS: atom_id res chain seq x y z
N TRP A 1 10.92 1.17 -1.17
CA TRP A 1 12.16 0.81 -1.89
C TRP A 1 13.29 1.79 -1.57
N ASN A 2 13.18 3.08 -1.90
CA ASN A 2 14.25 4.08 -1.66
C ASN A 2 14.68 4.21 -0.18
N TYR A 3 13.80 3.86 0.76
CA TYR A 3 14.11 3.87 2.18
C TYR A 3 15.20 2.87 2.58
N HIS A 4 15.23 1.71 1.92
CA HIS A 4 16.22 0.66 2.13
C HIS A 4 17.35 0.64 1.10
N ASN A 5 17.13 1.22 -0.07
CA ASN A 5 18.11 1.34 -1.14
C ASN A 5 18.51 2.81 -1.31
N THR A 6 19.42 3.26 -0.45
CA THR A 6 19.77 4.69 -0.28
C THR A 6 20.66 5.25 -1.39
N ALA A 7 21.36 4.38 -2.14
CA ALA A 7 22.14 4.72 -3.30
C ALA A 7 22.23 3.48 -4.23
N PRO A 8 22.63 3.63 -5.51
CA PRO A 8 22.80 2.49 -6.42
C PRO A 8 23.67 1.39 -5.80
N GLY A 9 23.10 0.19 -5.67
CA GLY A 9 23.77 -0.97 -5.06
C GLY A 9 23.93 -0.94 -3.53
N VAL A 10 23.55 0.12 -2.85
CA VAL A 10 23.65 0.26 -1.38
C VAL A 10 22.32 -0.06 -0.73
N TRP A 11 22.30 -1.10 0.08
CA TRP A 11 21.11 -1.59 0.79
C TRP A 11 21.30 -1.53 2.30
N ASP A 12 20.27 -1.05 2.99
CA ASP A 12 20.24 -0.98 4.45
C ASP A 12 18.88 -1.45 4.99
N PHE A 13 18.89 -2.57 5.68
CA PHE A 13 17.73 -3.17 6.34
C PHE A 13 17.97 -3.35 7.84
N LYS A 14 18.97 -2.69 8.41
CA LYS A 14 19.40 -2.95 9.79
C LYS A 14 19.60 -1.72 10.65
N THR A 15 19.96 -0.58 10.04
CA THR A 15 20.28 0.59 10.86
C THR A 15 19.03 1.35 11.27
N GLU A 16 18.99 1.80 12.51
CA GLU A 16 17.89 2.60 13.06
C GLU A 16 16.51 1.98 12.80
N ASN A 17 15.58 2.78 12.26
CA ASN A 17 14.22 2.38 11.93
C ASN A 17 14.10 1.65 10.58
N ARG A 18 15.22 1.23 9.95
CA ARG A 18 15.23 0.41 8.73
C ARG A 18 15.21 -1.09 8.99
N ASP A 19 15.28 -1.53 10.23
CA ASP A 19 15.23 -2.96 10.57
C ASP A 19 13.80 -3.51 10.47
N LEU A 20 13.39 -3.75 9.23
CA LEU A 20 12.07 -4.29 8.91
C LEU A 20 11.83 -5.67 9.53
N ALA A 21 12.86 -6.51 9.58
CA ALA A 21 12.72 -7.86 10.12
C ALA A 21 12.45 -7.83 11.63
N THR A 22 13.15 -7.00 12.38
CA THR A 22 12.89 -6.78 13.80
C THR A 22 11.50 -6.19 14.04
N TYR A 23 11.08 -5.21 13.23
CA TYR A 23 9.73 -4.64 13.34
C TYR A 23 8.62 -5.71 13.18
N ILE A 24 8.77 -6.60 12.18
CA ILE A 24 7.81 -7.70 11.94
C ILE A 24 7.82 -8.70 13.11
N LYS A 25 8.99 -9.03 13.66
CA LYS A 25 9.10 -9.93 14.83
C LYS A 25 8.47 -9.30 16.07
N THR A 26 8.69 -8.02 16.30
CA THR A 26 8.04 -7.29 17.41
C THR A 26 6.51 -7.34 17.29
N ALA A 27 5.97 -7.17 16.08
CA ALA A 27 4.54 -7.35 15.86
C ALA A 27 4.07 -8.77 16.25
N GLN A 28 4.84 -9.81 15.92
CA GLN A 28 4.55 -11.19 16.32
C GLN A 28 4.60 -11.38 17.84
N GLU A 29 5.59 -10.82 18.51
CA GLU A 29 5.74 -10.86 19.97
C GLU A 29 4.55 -10.21 20.68
N GLU A 30 3.97 -9.15 20.08
CA GLU A 30 2.75 -8.49 20.52
C GLU A 30 1.45 -9.23 20.09
N GLY A 31 1.56 -10.42 19.51
CA GLY A 31 0.42 -11.24 19.08
C GLY A 31 -0.26 -10.78 17.80
N LEU A 32 0.39 -9.94 17.00
CA LEU A 32 -0.17 -9.40 15.76
C LEU A 32 0.23 -10.24 14.54
N MET A 33 -0.68 -10.36 13.58
CA MET A 33 -0.38 -10.84 12.24
C MET A 33 0.02 -9.65 11.35
N VAL A 34 0.80 -9.93 10.31
CA VAL A 34 1.34 -8.90 9.41
C VAL A 34 0.81 -9.10 8.00
N ILE A 35 0.26 -8.04 7.42
CA ILE A 35 -0.02 -7.92 5.99
C ILE A 35 1.12 -7.10 5.39
N LEU A 36 1.96 -7.73 4.56
CA LEU A 36 3.11 -7.08 3.95
C LEU A 36 2.71 -6.35 2.66
N ARG A 37 3.09 -5.07 2.57
CA ARG A 37 2.81 -4.22 1.40
C ARG A 37 4.13 -3.71 0.79
N PRO A 38 4.83 -4.54 -0.01
CA PRO A 38 6.20 -4.25 -0.44
C PRO A 38 6.30 -3.25 -1.61
N GLY A 39 5.23 -2.98 -2.30
CA GLY A 39 5.25 -2.21 -3.54
C GLY A 39 5.50 -3.08 -4.79
N PRO A 40 6.37 -2.65 -5.73
CA PRO A 40 7.49 -1.66 -5.67
C PRO A 40 7.09 -0.18 -5.57
N TYR A 41 5.91 0.21 -6.05
CA TYR A 41 5.32 1.52 -5.79
C TYR A 41 4.51 1.47 -4.48
N VAL A 42 4.73 2.40 -3.58
CA VAL A 42 4.04 2.40 -2.28
C VAL A 42 3.07 3.55 -2.07
N CYS A 43 3.10 4.57 -2.92
CA CYS A 43 2.33 5.80 -2.75
C CYS A 43 2.62 6.48 -1.40
N ALA A 44 1.68 6.46 -0.47
CA ALA A 44 1.80 6.91 0.93
C ALA A 44 2.26 8.37 1.07
N GLU A 45 2.01 9.20 0.07
CA GLU A 45 2.52 10.58 -0.01
C GLU A 45 4.02 10.66 0.30
N TRP A 46 4.73 9.58 -0.01
CA TRP A 46 6.16 9.45 0.14
C TRP A 46 6.88 9.91 -1.14
N GLU A 47 8.06 10.50 -0.97
CA GLU A 47 8.89 10.98 -2.07
C GLU A 47 8.95 9.96 -3.21
N PHE A 48 8.62 10.41 -4.42
CA PHE A 48 8.62 9.63 -5.67
C PHE A 48 7.88 8.28 -5.56
N GLY A 49 6.84 8.19 -4.69
CA GLY A 49 6.08 6.96 -4.46
C GLY A 49 6.91 5.78 -3.94
N GLY A 50 8.07 6.06 -3.36
CA GLY A 50 9.00 5.10 -2.82
C GLY A 50 10.07 4.61 -3.79
N TYR A 51 10.08 5.09 -5.03
CA TYR A 51 11.13 4.72 -5.99
C TYR A 51 12.46 5.42 -5.73
N PRO A 52 13.59 4.76 -5.95
CA PRO A 52 14.89 5.39 -5.91
C PRO A 52 15.04 6.51 -6.96
N TRP A 53 15.61 7.62 -6.56
CA TRP A 53 15.77 8.81 -7.39
C TRP A 53 16.65 8.63 -8.64
N TRP A 54 17.46 7.57 -8.69
CA TRP A 54 18.33 7.28 -9.83
C TRP A 54 17.68 6.47 -10.94
N LEU A 55 16.53 5.80 -10.69
CA LEU A 55 15.85 5.03 -11.74
C LEU A 55 15.60 5.84 -13.02
N PRO A 56 15.10 7.09 -12.95
CA PRO A 56 14.88 7.89 -14.17
C PRO A 56 16.16 8.30 -14.93
N LYS A 57 17.34 8.06 -14.36
CA LYS A 57 18.61 8.32 -15.07
C LYS A 57 18.92 7.27 -16.13
N GLU A 58 18.35 6.09 -16.03
CA GLU A 58 18.42 5.04 -17.05
C GLU A 58 17.52 5.42 -18.23
N LYS A 59 18.11 5.74 -19.38
CA LYS A 59 17.41 6.35 -20.52
C LYS A 59 16.25 5.53 -21.08
N GLU A 60 16.34 4.19 -21.00
CA GLU A 60 15.34 3.27 -21.53
C GLU A 60 14.36 2.78 -20.48
N LEU A 61 14.52 3.22 -19.23
CA LEU A 61 13.68 2.76 -18.13
C LEU A 61 12.38 3.57 -18.07
N VAL A 62 11.25 2.86 -18.12
CA VAL A 62 9.90 3.43 -17.96
C VAL A 62 9.23 2.79 -16.78
N ILE A 63 9.08 3.56 -15.69
CA ILE A 63 8.51 3.08 -14.42
C ILE A 63 7.05 2.62 -14.57
N ARG A 64 6.65 1.64 -13.76
CA ARG A 64 5.30 1.07 -13.68
C ARG A 64 4.76 0.55 -15.03
N THR A 65 5.64 0.00 -15.86
CA THR A 65 5.28 -0.58 -17.16
C THR A 65 5.95 -1.93 -17.38
N ASN A 66 5.51 -2.67 -18.38
CA ASN A 66 6.15 -3.92 -18.82
C ASN A 66 7.44 -3.63 -19.59
N ASN A 67 8.29 -2.81 -19.00
CA ASN A 67 9.58 -2.37 -19.53
C ASN A 67 10.71 -3.20 -18.90
N GLN A 68 11.50 -3.90 -19.69
CA GLN A 68 12.47 -4.85 -19.17
C GLN A 68 13.50 -4.21 -18.20
N PRO A 69 14.11 -3.04 -18.49
CA PRO A 69 15.01 -2.39 -17.53
C PRO A 69 14.37 -2.08 -16.19
N PHE A 70 13.08 -1.69 -16.20
CA PHE A 70 12.33 -1.45 -14.97
C PHE A 70 12.02 -2.75 -14.22
N LEU A 71 11.60 -3.79 -14.93
CA LEU A 71 11.34 -5.11 -14.35
C LEU A 71 12.59 -5.71 -13.72
N ASP A 72 13.75 -5.57 -14.36
CA ASP A 72 15.03 -6.05 -13.81
C ASP A 72 15.37 -5.33 -12.50
N SER A 73 15.13 -4.03 -12.44
CA SER A 73 15.32 -3.23 -11.22
C SER A 73 14.34 -3.66 -10.11
N CYS A 74 13.07 -3.90 -10.44
CA CYS A 74 12.07 -4.42 -9.51
C CYS A 74 12.46 -5.80 -8.96
N LYS A 75 12.97 -6.68 -9.81
CA LYS A 75 13.44 -8.01 -9.42
C LYS A 75 14.55 -7.94 -8.39
N VAL A 76 15.53 -7.08 -8.58
CA VAL A 76 16.62 -6.87 -7.61
C VAL A 76 16.05 -6.40 -6.27
N TYR A 77 15.16 -5.41 -6.28
CA TYR A 77 14.52 -4.92 -5.07
C TYR A 77 13.74 -6.02 -4.32
N ILE A 78 12.87 -6.75 -5.04
CA ILE A 78 12.06 -7.82 -4.45
C ILE A 78 12.93 -8.92 -3.86
N GLN A 79 14.03 -9.29 -4.52
CA GLN A 79 14.97 -10.28 -4.00
C GLN A 79 15.64 -9.79 -2.70
N LYS A 80 16.10 -8.54 -2.66
CA LYS A 80 16.72 -7.95 -1.47
C LYS A 80 15.75 -7.87 -0.29
N LEU A 81 14.51 -7.51 -0.54
CA LEU A 81 13.45 -7.53 0.45
C LEU A 81 13.18 -8.96 0.95
N ALA A 82 13.02 -9.91 0.03
CA ALA A 82 12.73 -11.30 0.36
C ALA A 82 13.84 -11.94 1.23
N GLU A 83 15.12 -11.60 1.01
CA GLU A 83 16.22 -12.02 1.86
C GLU A 83 15.98 -11.69 3.34
N GLN A 84 15.28 -10.59 3.64
CA GLN A 84 15.01 -10.13 5.00
C GLN A 84 13.73 -10.75 5.60
N VAL A 85 12.67 -10.85 4.83
CA VAL A 85 11.32 -11.09 5.39
C VAL A 85 10.67 -12.42 4.96
N ARG A 86 11.18 -13.08 3.91
CA ARG A 86 10.65 -14.38 3.48
C ARG A 86 10.58 -15.42 4.61
N PRO A 87 11.59 -15.54 5.52
CA PRO A 87 11.51 -16.48 6.63
C PRO A 87 10.40 -16.17 7.63
N LEU A 88 9.84 -14.97 7.60
CA LEU A 88 8.82 -14.50 8.55
C LEU A 88 7.38 -14.73 8.05
N GLN A 89 7.19 -15.50 6.99
CA GLN A 89 5.86 -15.92 6.55
C GLN A 89 5.23 -16.92 7.53
N ILE A 90 3.90 -16.94 7.63
CA ILE A 90 3.17 -17.86 8.51
C ILE A 90 3.45 -19.33 8.16
N THR A 91 3.71 -19.62 6.92
CA THR A 91 4.13 -20.94 6.44
C THR A 91 5.48 -21.40 7.01
N ASN A 92 6.26 -20.48 7.56
CA ASN A 92 7.54 -20.75 8.24
C ASN A 92 7.47 -20.44 9.76
N GLY A 93 6.27 -20.22 10.31
CA GLY A 93 6.07 -19.89 11.72
C GLY A 93 6.19 -18.41 12.07
N GLY A 94 6.31 -17.51 11.08
CA GLY A 94 6.30 -16.06 11.25
C GLY A 94 4.89 -15.46 11.19
N PRO A 95 4.75 -14.14 11.31
CA PRO A 95 3.46 -13.47 11.38
C PRO A 95 2.90 -13.02 10.02
N ILE A 96 3.67 -13.07 8.91
CA ILE A 96 3.22 -12.56 7.61
C ILE A 96 2.18 -13.52 7.02
N ILE A 97 0.95 -13.03 6.86
CA ILE A 97 -0.20 -13.81 6.38
C ILE A 97 -0.62 -13.51 4.95
N MET A 98 -0.31 -12.31 4.43
CA MET A 98 -0.66 -11.87 3.08
C MET A 98 0.41 -10.93 2.53
N VAL A 99 0.53 -10.89 1.20
CA VAL A 99 1.47 -9.98 0.50
C VAL A 99 0.73 -9.22 -0.60
N GLN A 100 0.85 -7.89 -0.59
CA GLN A 100 0.30 -7.05 -1.65
C GLN A 100 1.17 -7.07 -2.89
N VAL A 101 0.53 -7.03 -4.04
CA VAL A 101 1.15 -6.85 -5.35
C VAL A 101 0.90 -5.42 -5.81
N GLU A 102 1.95 -4.65 -6.01
CA GLU A 102 1.88 -3.23 -6.42
C GLU A 102 1.06 -2.37 -5.43
N ASN A 103 0.64 -1.19 -5.80
CA ASN A 103 -0.28 -0.36 -5.01
C ASN A 103 -1.09 0.56 -5.93
N GLU A 104 -2.42 0.49 -5.84
CA GLU A 104 -3.35 1.32 -6.60
C GLU A 104 -3.02 1.39 -8.10
N PHE A 105 -2.60 0.24 -8.64
CA PHE A 105 -2.16 0.18 -10.03
C PHE A 105 -3.27 0.50 -11.02
N GLY A 106 -4.51 0.22 -10.67
CA GLY A 106 -5.69 0.59 -11.46
C GLY A 106 -5.81 2.10 -11.67
N SER A 107 -5.45 2.90 -10.67
CA SER A 107 -5.41 4.37 -10.78
C SER A 107 -4.34 4.83 -11.78
N TYR A 108 -3.17 4.21 -11.78
CA TYR A 108 -2.14 4.47 -12.79
C TYR A 108 -2.62 4.09 -14.20
N VAL A 109 -3.22 2.91 -14.37
CA VAL A 109 -3.78 2.44 -15.64
C VAL A 109 -4.81 3.43 -16.19
N SER A 110 -5.67 3.98 -15.33
CA SER A 110 -6.69 4.94 -15.73
C SER A 110 -6.11 6.24 -16.31
N GLN A 111 -4.87 6.57 -15.96
CA GLN A 111 -4.14 7.77 -16.41
C GLN A 111 -3.25 7.50 -17.63
N ARG A 112 -2.90 6.24 -17.90
CA ARG A 112 -1.97 5.83 -18.95
C ARG A 112 -2.70 5.05 -20.07
N LYS A 113 -3.69 5.70 -20.64
CA LYS A 113 -4.50 5.16 -21.74
C LYS A 113 -3.72 5.01 -23.06
N ASP A 114 -2.53 5.56 -23.14
CA ASP A 114 -1.54 5.39 -24.19
C ASP A 114 -0.92 3.99 -24.21
N ILE A 115 -1.03 3.24 -23.13
CA ILE A 115 -0.53 1.86 -22.98
C ILE A 115 -1.72 0.90 -23.07
N PRO A 116 -1.65 -0.17 -23.89
CA PRO A 116 -2.71 -1.17 -23.96
C PRO A 116 -2.95 -1.87 -22.61
N MET A 117 -4.21 -2.18 -22.28
CA MET A 117 -4.58 -2.88 -21.05
C MET A 117 -3.81 -4.18 -20.85
N GLU A 118 -3.56 -4.92 -21.93
CA GLU A 118 -2.78 -6.16 -21.89
C GLU A 118 -1.36 -5.95 -21.36
N GLU A 119 -0.69 -4.87 -21.76
CA GLU A 119 0.66 -4.54 -21.28
C GLU A 119 0.66 -4.16 -19.79
N HIS A 120 -0.37 -3.45 -19.35
CA HIS A 120 -0.58 -3.19 -17.92
C HIS A 120 -0.76 -4.49 -17.11
N LYS A 121 -1.57 -5.41 -17.62
CA LYS A 121 -1.78 -6.72 -16.98
C LYS A 121 -0.51 -7.57 -16.96
N LYS A 122 0.28 -7.55 -18.04
CA LYS A 122 1.60 -8.21 -18.07
C LYS A 122 2.52 -7.69 -16.99
N TYR A 123 2.62 -6.36 -16.86
CA TYR A 123 3.44 -5.74 -15.80
C TYR A 123 3.01 -6.18 -14.41
N ASN A 124 1.72 -6.02 -14.06
CA ASN A 124 1.24 -6.32 -12.71
C ASN A 124 1.37 -7.81 -12.37
N SER A 125 1.13 -8.69 -13.36
CA SER A 125 1.36 -10.13 -13.24
C SER A 125 2.84 -10.49 -13.10
N ALA A 126 3.73 -9.74 -13.77
CA ALA A 126 5.18 -9.93 -13.62
C ALA A 126 5.66 -9.59 -12.20
N ILE A 127 5.13 -8.53 -11.57
CA ILE A 127 5.44 -8.20 -10.17
C ILE A 127 5.00 -9.35 -9.24
N LYS A 128 3.78 -9.88 -9.41
CA LYS A 128 3.31 -11.05 -8.63
C LYS A 128 4.25 -12.23 -8.82
N LYS A 129 4.61 -12.55 -10.07
CA LYS A 129 5.52 -13.66 -10.39
C LYS A 129 6.89 -13.47 -9.73
N MET A 130 7.42 -12.25 -9.69
CA MET A 130 8.70 -11.96 -9.02
C MET A 130 8.62 -12.20 -7.51
N LEU A 131 7.50 -11.87 -6.87
CA LEU A 131 7.27 -12.17 -5.46
C LEU A 131 7.21 -13.69 -5.21
N GLU A 132 6.49 -14.43 -6.06
CA GLU A 132 6.45 -15.89 -6.00
C GLU A 132 7.85 -16.50 -6.17
N ASP A 133 8.60 -16.06 -7.18
CA ASP A 133 9.96 -16.55 -7.47
C ASP A 133 10.96 -16.18 -6.36
N ALA A 134 10.73 -15.09 -5.64
CA ALA A 134 11.50 -14.73 -4.46
C ALA A 134 11.14 -15.55 -3.22
N GLY A 135 10.12 -16.41 -3.32
CA GLY A 135 9.73 -17.39 -2.30
C GLY A 135 8.62 -16.93 -1.35
N PHE A 136 7.83 -15.93 -1.73
CA PHE A 136 6.59 -15.64 -1.04
C PHE A 136 5.53 -16.68 -1.45
N ASN A 137 4.91 -17.34 -0.46
CA ASN A 137 3.96 -18.44 -0.65
C ASN A 137 2.67 -18.30 0.18
N VAL A 138 2.43 -17.13 0.74
CA VAL A 138 1.17 -16.73 1.37
C VAL A 138 0.22 -16.12 0.34
N PRO A 139 -1.09 -15.97 0.61
CA PRO A 139 -2.03 -15.34 -0.31
C PRO A 139 -1.58 -13.95 -0.77
N PHE A 140 -1.74 -13.69 -2.06
CA PHE A 140 -1.52 -12.36 -2.65
C PHE A 140 -2.82 -11.58 -2.74
N PHE A 141 -2.70 -10.25 -2.70
CA PHE A 141 -3.83 -9.36 -2.94
C PHE A 141 -3.39 -8.11 -3.71
N THR A 142 -4.34 -7.47 -4.39
CA THR A 142 -4.19 -6.12 -4.97
C THR A 142 -5.06 -5.15 -4.20
N SER A 143 -4.71 -3.87 -4.22
CA SER A 143 -5.39 -2.83 -3.45
C SER A 143 -5.63 -1.62 -4.35
N ASP A 144 -6.89 -1.35 -4.67
CA ASP A 144 -7.30 -0.34 -5.66
C ASP A 144 -8.60 0.35 -5.26
N GLY A 145 -8.88 1.53 -5.80
CA GLY A 145 -10.24 2.07 -5.79
C GLY A 145 -11.19 1.13 -6.53
N SER A 146 -12.37 0.88 -5.99
CA SER A 146 -13.34 -0.06 -6.56
C SER A 146 -13.71 0.25 -8.03
N TRP A 147 -13.61 1.50 -8.44
CA TRP A 147 -13.90 1.99 -9.79
C TRP A 147 -12.78 1.73 -10.82
N VAL A 148 -11.63 1.21 -10.40
CA VAL A 148 -10.47 0.92 -11.26
C VAL A 148 -9.95 -0.51 -11.13
N PHE A 149 -10.74 -1.42 -10.58
CA PHE A 149 -10.39 -2.84 -10.43
C PHE A 149 -10.03 -3.50 -11.77
N GLU A 150 -10.63 -3.07 -12.86
CA GLU A 150 -10.27 -3.58 -14.18
C GLU A 150 -8.76 -3.45 -14.45
N GLY A 151 -8.16 -2.31 -14.10
CA GLY A 151 -6.73 -2.07 -14.28
C GLY A 151 -5.86 -2.79 -13.25
N GLY A 152 -6.27 -2.79 -11.98
CA GLY A 152 -5.45 -3.25 -10.86
C GLY A 152 -5.50 -4.74 -10.58
N SER A 153 -6.67 -5.38 -10.73
CA SER A 153 -6.84 -6.80 -10.40
C SER A 153 -6.06 -7.73 -11.33
N ILE A 154 -5.56 -8.83 -10.80
CA ILE A 154 -4.83 -9.88 -11.53
C ILE A 154 -5.25 -11.26 -11.05
N GLU A 155 -5.06 -12.27 -11.88
CA GLU A 155 -5.32 -13.66 -11.53
C GLU A 155 -4.45 -14.14 -10.37
N GLY A 156 -5.06 -14.89 -9.45
CA GLY A 156 -4.37 -15.45 -8.29
C GLY A 156 -4.02 -14.43 -7.20
N ALA A 157 -4.63 -13.24 -7.23
CA ALA A 157 -4.58 -12.28 -6.14
C ALA A 157 -5.99 -11.82 -5.77
N LEU A 158 -6.27 -11.69 -4.47
CA LEU A 158 -7.53 -11.16 -3.98
C LEU A 158 -7.62 -9.66 -4.28
N PRO A 159 -8.60 -9.17 -5.06
CA PRO A 159 -8.79 -7.75 -5.20
C PRO A 159 -9.42 -7.16 -3.93
N THR A 160 -8.78 -6.16 -3.35
CA THR A 160 -9.27 -5.42 -2.18
C THR A 160 -9.50 -3.96 -2.52
N ALA A 161 -10.42 -3.31 -1.82
CA ALA A 161 -10.79 -1.94 -2.11
C ALA A 161 -10.09 -0.94 -1.18
N ASN A 162 -9.83 0.26 -1.74
CA ASN A 162 -9.37 1.42 -0.99
C ASN A 162 -10.51 2.44 -0.91
N GLY A 163 -10.85 2.89 0.29
CA GLY A 163 -11.83 3.95 0.51
C GLY A 163 -13.28 3.65 0.13
N GLU A 164 -13.64 2.44 -0.29
CA GLU A 164 -14.99 2.11 -0.72
C GLU A 164 -15.98 2.01 0.45
N GLY A 165 -16.82 3.00 0.60
CA GLY A 165 -17.82 3.08 1.67
C GLY A 165 -19.13 2.34 1.38
N ASN A 166 -19.34 1.90 0.15
CA ASN A 166 -20.57 1.19 -0.26
C ASN A 166 -20.31 -0.32 -0.34
N VAL A 167 -20.87 -1.06 0.61
CA VAL A 167 -20.68 -2.51 0.74
C VAL A 167 -21.20 -3.27 -0.49
N GLU A 168 -22.31 -2.88 -1.07
CA GLU A 168 -22.88 -3.53 -2.25
C GLU A 168 -21.96 -3.35 -3.46
N THR A 169 -21.43 -2.13 -3.65
CA THR A 169 -20.44 -1.86 -4.69
C THR A 169 -19.19 -2.70 -4.49
N LEU A 170 -18.65 -2.74 -3.26
CA LEU A 170 -17.49 -3.56 -2.92
C LEU A 170 -17.71 -5.03 -3.29
N LYS A 171 -18.80 -5.62 -2.79
CA LYS A 171 -19.13 -7.04 -3.06
C LYS A 171 -19.29 -7.31 -4.55
N LYS A 172 -19.98 -6.43 -5.26
CA LYS A 172 -20.17 -6.54 -6.72
C LYS A 172 -18.84 -6.58 -7.47
N VAL A 173 -17.95 -5.62 -7.21
CA VAL A 173 -16.68 -5.54 -7.96
C VAL A 173 -15.72 -6.67 -7.58
N VAL A 174 -15.63 -7.04 -6.30
CA VAL A 174 -14.82 -8.19 -5.89
C VAL A 174 -15.33 -9.46 -6.57
N ASN A 175 -16.63 -9.71 -6.57
CA ASN A 175 -17.23 -10.87 -7.25
C ASN A 175 -16.94 -10.88 -8.75
N GLN A 176 -16.99 -9.73 -9.42
CA GLN A 176 -16.71 -9.61 -10.85
C GLN A 176 -15.27 -10.03 -11.18
N TYR A 177 -14.28 -9.63 -10.37
CA TYR A 177 -12.86 -9.85 -10.65
C TYR A 177 -12.25 -11.02 -9.88
N HIS A 178 -13.01 -11.69 -9.01
CA HIS A 178 -12.54 -12.82 -8.21
C HIS A 178 -13.45 -14.06 -8.28
N GLY A 179 -14.13 -14.23 -9.39
CA GLY A 179 -14.92 -15.44 -9.68
C GLY A 179 -16.08 -15.68 -8.71
N ASN A 180 -16.79 -14.63 -8.31
CA ASN A 180 -17.89 -14.66 -7.33
C ASN A 180 -17.47 -15.21 -5.93
N LYS A 181 -16.23 -15.01 -5.52
CA LYS A 181 -15.70 -15.47 -4.26
C LYS A 181 -15.20 -14.30 -3.41
N GLY A 182 -15.57 -14.32 -2.12
CA GLY A 182 -14.89 -13.52 -1.11
C GLY A 182 -13.51 -14.12 -0.74
N PRO A 183 -12.88 -13.64 0.32
CA PRO A 183 -13.42 -12.66 1.28
C PRO A 183 -13.52 -11.25 0.71
N TYR A 184 -14.35 -10.41 1.35
CA TYR A 184 -14.42 -8.99 1.03
C TYR A 184 -13.52 -8.22 1.99
N MET A 185 -12.74 -7.27 1.46
CA MET A 185 -11.82 -6.49 2.28
C MET A 185 -11.68 -5.06 1.77
N VAL A 186 -11.71 -4.10 2.69
CA VAL A 186 -11.25 -2.73 2.48
C VAL A 186 -9.84 -2.64 3.05
N ALA A 187 -8.84 -2.65 2.18
CA ALA A 187 -7.43 -2.66 2.59
C ALA A 187 -6.94 -1.30 3.05
N GLU A 188 -7.60 -0.22 2.62
CA GLU A 188 -7.39 1.13 3.12
C GLU A 188 -8.72 1.75 3.54
N PHE A 189 -9.05 1.58 4.80
CA PHE A 189 -10.17 2.27 5.43
C PHE A 189 -9.66 3.54 6.12
N TYR A 190 -9.91 4.67 5.49
CA TYR A 190 -9.36 5.96 5.90
C TYR A 190 -9.98 6.48 7.18
N THR A 191 -9.16 6.62 8.22
CA THR A 191 -9.56 7.14 9.54
C THR A 191 -9.59 8.67 9.59
N GLY A 192 -8.90 9.31 8.66
CA GLY A 192 -8.82 10.74 8.38
C GLY A 192 -8.38 10.94 6.94
N TRP A 193 -7.44 11.86 6.69
CA TRP A 193 -6.84 12.12 5.38
C TRP A 193 -5.52 12.86 5.53
N ILE A 194 -4.73 12.83 4.45
CA ILE A 194 -3.49 13.61 4.34
C ILE A 194 -3.77 15.11 4.34
N ASP A 195 -2.85 15.88 4.88
CA ASP A 195 -2.88 17.33 4.90
C ASP A 195 -1.83 17.94 3.96
N HIS A 196 -2.22 19.02 3.29
CA HIS A 196 -1.35 19.76 2.37
C HIS A 196 -1.06 21.16 2.89
N TRP A 197 0.07 21.71 2.46
CA TRP A 197 0.39 23.11 2.70
C TRP A 197 -0.70 24.05 2.18
N LYS A 198 -1.03 25.08 2.97
CA LYS A 198 -2.05 26.10 2.66
C LYS A 198 -3.50 25.59 2.60
N GLU A 199 -3.77 24.37 2.99
CA GLU A 199 -5.13 23.84 3.10
C GLU A 199 -5.57 23.72 4.56
N LYS A 200 -6.87 23.54 4.79
CA LYS A 200 -7.40 23.23 6.12
C LYS A 200 -7.09 21.78 6.45
N PHE A 201 -6.70 21.53 7.69
CA PHE A 201 -6.49 20.17 8.18
C PHE A 201 -7.77 19.35 8.09
N ASN A 202 -7.61 18.15 7.56
CA ASN A 202 -8.68 17.18 7.43
C ASN A 202 -9.10 16.67 8.82
N LYS A 203 -10.40 16.48 9.00
CA LYS A 203 -10.97 15.97 10.25
C LYS A 203 -12.10 15.01 9.95
N ARG A 204 -12.09 13.86 10.61
CA ARG A 204 -13.18 12.88 10.61
C ARG A 204 -13.62 12.63 12.04
N THR A 205 -14.93 12.70 12.32
CA THR A 205 -15.44 12.46 13.68
C THR A 205 -15.36 10.98 14.06
N ALA A 206 -15.23 10.70 15.36
CA ALA A 206 -15.27 9.33 15.87
C ALA A 206 -16.59 8.63 15.51
N ASP A 207 -17.72 9.31 15.66
CA ASP A 207 -19.05 8.73 15.34
C ASP A 207 -19.16 8.30 13.88
N ASN A 208 -18.65 9.13 12.94
CA ASN A 208 -18.63 8.78 11.53
C ASN A 208 -17.74 7.56 11.25
N LEU A 209 -16.56 7.49 11.88
CA LEU A 209 -15.66 6.36 11.75
C LEU A 209 -16.29 5.07 12.27
N ILE A 210 -16.89 5.10 13.47
CA ILE A 210 -17.53 3.95 14.10
C ILE A 210 -18.75 3.48 13.30
N ALA A 211 -19.60 4.41 12.83
CA ALA A 211 -20.77 4.04 12.01
C ALA A 211 -20.35 3.29 10.74
N GLN A 212 -19.28 3.73 10.06
CA GLN A 212 -18.76 3.04 8.88
C GLN A 212 -18.09 1.71 9.24
N THR A 213 -17.35 1.63 10.35
CA THR A 213 -16.76 0.39 10.86
C THR A 213 -17.83 -0.67 11.09
N LYS A 214 -18.91 -0.31 11.83
CA LYS A 214 -20.04 -1.21 12.07
C LYS A 214 -20.68 -1.70 10.78
N LYS A 215 -20.86 -0.79 9.80
CA LYS A 215 -21.44 -1.16 8.50
C LYS A 215 -20.61 -2.23 7.78
N TYR A 216 -19.29 -2.16 7.86
CA TYR A 216 -18.43 -3.20 7.27
C TYR A 216 -18.54 -4.52 8.03
N LEU A 217 -18.41 -4.49 9.37
CA LEU A 217 -18.46 -5.70 10.20
C LEU A 217 -19.82 -6.40 10.11
N ASP A 218 -20.93 -5.65 10.13
CA ASP A 218 -22.29 -6.19 10.00
C ASP A 218 -22.54 -6.85 8.61
N ASN A 219 -21.64 -6.66 7.65
CA ASN A 219 -21.73 -7.21 6.31
C ASN A 219 -20.57 -8.16 5.92
N ASP A 220 -19.84 -8.71 6.91
CA ASP A 220 -18.72 -9.63 6.71
C ASP A 220 -17.60 -9.05 5.83
N VAL A 221 -17.33 -7.74 5.95
CA VAL A 221 -16.24 -7.07 5.26
C VAL A 221 -15.06 -6.93 6.21
N ASN A 222 -13.92 -7.49 5.85
CA ASN A 222 -12.66 -7.28 6.54
C ASN A 222 -12.17 -5.84 6.30
N ILE A 223 -11.53 -5.26 7.30
CA ILE A 223 -11.03 -3.89 7.23
C ILE A 223 -9.58 -3.83 7.69
N ASN A 224 -8.82 -2.94 7.05
CA ASN A 224 -7.52 -2.50 7.52
C ASN A 224 -7.54 -0.98 7.59
N PHE A 225 -7.35 -0.44 8.78
CA PHE A 225 -7.37 1.01 8.96
C PHE A 225 -6.14 1.66 8.35
N PHE A 226 -6.36 2.67 7.54
CA PHE A 226 -5.31 3.52 6.99
C PHE A 226 -5.54 4.97 7.46
N MET A 227 -4.86 5.46 8.49
CA MET A 227 -3.90 4.82 9.36
C MET A 227 -4.45 4.67 10.78
N ILE A 228 -3.93 3.73 11.56
CA ILE A 228 -4.10 3.75 13.04
C ILE A 228 -3.16 4.77 13.66
N HIS A 229 -1.94 4.85 13.12
CA HIS A 229 -0.92 5.84 13.45
C HIS A 229 -0.17 6.20 12.16
N GLY A 230 -0.17 7.46 11.79
CA GLY A 230 0.43 7.90 10.54
C GLY A 230 1.94 8.14 10.62
N GLY A 231 2.39 8.83 11.64
CA GLY A 231 3.81 9.15 11.85
C GLY A 231 4.25 10.46 11.25
N THR A 232 5.56 10.60 11.03
CA THR A 232 6.23 11.81 10.58
C THR A 232 7.14 11.51 9.39
N ASN A 233 7.01 12.27 8.31
CA ASN A 233 7.89 12.22 7.16
C ASN A 233 9.04 13.22 7.36
N PHE A 234 10.15 12.77 7.94
CA PHE A 234 11.29 13.62 8.24
C PHE A 234 12.06 14.06 6.98
N GLY A 235 12.70 15.22 7.07
CA GLY A 235 13.55 15.76 6.03
C GLY A 235 12.76 16.09 4.75
N PHE A 236 13.22 15.57 3.62
CA PHE A 236 12.63 15.77 2.29
C PHE A 236 11.88 14.53 1.79
N THR A 237 11.33 13.74 2.69
CA THR A 237 10.66 12.47 2.31
C THR A 237 9.18 12.62 2.02
N SER A 238 8.56 13.76 2.37
CA SER A 238 7.19 14.08 1.98
C SER A 238 7.09 14.26 0.46
N GLY A 239 6.04 13.71 -0.12
CA GLY A 239 5.70 13.86 -1.53
C GLY A 239 4.78 15.05 -1.80
N ALA A 240 4.01 14.91 -2.86
CA ALA A 240 2.99 15.86 -3.24
C ALA A 240 1.88 15.19 -4.05
N ASN A 241 0.66 15.70 -3.94
CA ASN A 241 -0.44 15.36 -4.82
C ASN A 241 -0.65 16.46 -5.89
N TYR A 242 -1.63 16.23 -6.75
CA TYR A 242 -2.12 17.21 -7.70
C TYR A 242 -3.62 17.35 -7.56
N ASN A 243 -4.11 18.57 -7.49
CA ASN A 243 -5.56 18.81 -7.50
C ASN A 243 -6.15 18.66 -8.91
N LYS A 244 -7.48 18.78 -9.02
CA LYS A 244 -8.19 18.69 -10.33
C LYS A 244 -7.73 19.72 -11.35
N LYS A 245 -7.15 20.84 -10.93
CA LYS A 245 -6.58 21.87 -11.80
C LYS A 245 -5.12 21.61 -12.17
N LYS A 246 -4.57 20.50 -11.70
CA LYS A 246 -3.16 20.13 -11.83
C LYS A 246 -2.17 21.05 -11.09
N ASP A 247 -2.66 21.80 -10.10
CA ASP A 247 -1.77 22.52 -9.18
C ASP A 247 -1.13 21.50 -8.22
N ILE A 248 0.13 21.69 -7.92
CA ILE A 248 0.84 20.87 -6.96
C ILE A 248 0.34 21.15 -5.54
N GLN A 249 0.06 20.10 -4.80
CA GLN A 249 -0.34 20.11 -3.40
C GLN A 249 0.76 19.45 -2.57
N PRO A 250 1.78 20.19 -2.11
CA PRO A 250 2.84 19.62 -1.29
C PRO A 250 2.29 19.11 0.04
N ASP A 251 2.66 17.89 0.38
CA ASP A 251 2.31 17.28 1.66
C ASP A 251 3.11 17.94 2.79
N ILE A 252 2.51 18.05 3.97
CA ILE A 252 3.22 18.53 5.16
C ILE A 252 4.09 17.41 5.74
N THR A 253 5.04 17.76 6.60
CA THR A 253 5.93 16.80 7.26
C THR A 253 5.17 15.84 8.16
N SER A 254 4.13 16.31 8.85
CA SER A 254 3.27 15.47 9.68
C SER A 254 2.41 14.55 8.80
N TYR A 255 2.45 13.27 9.09
CA TYR A 255 1.49 12.29 8.57
C TYR A 255 0.50 11.88 9.66
N ASP A 256 0.09 12.81 10.54
CA ASP A 256 -0.88 12.56 11.63
C ASP A 256 -2.16 11.91 11.11
N TYR A 257 -2.60 12.31 9.92
CA TYR A 257 -3.74 11.71 9.20
C TYR A 257 -5.06 11.83 9.94
N ASP A 258 -5.11 12.63 11.01
CA ASP A 258 -6.21 12.62 11.98
C ASP A 258 -6.51 11.19 12.48
N ALA A 259 -5.45 10.40 12.70
CA ALA A 259 -5.52 8.99 13.03
C ALA A 259 -6.04 8.72 14.45
N PRO A 260 -6.50 7.49 14.76
CA PRO A 260 -6.87 7.09 16.12
C PRO A 260 -5.76 7.24 17.15
N VAL A 261 -4.52 6.98 16.76
CA VAL A 261 -3.32 7.31 17.55
C VAL A 261 -2.65 8.51 16.88
N SER A 262 -2.50 9.62 17.61
CA SER A 262 -1.88 10.83 17.09
C SER A 262 -0.41 10.62 16.74
N GLU A 263 0.18 11.54 15.94
CA GLU A 263 1.60 11.52 15.59
C GLU A 263 2.52 11.41 16.82
N ALA A 264 2.13 12.02 17.94
CA ALA A 264 2.86 11.95 19.21
C ALA A 264 2.58 10.66 20.03
N GLY A 265 1.79 9.73 19.53
CA GLY A 265 1.48 8.46 20.21
C GLY A 265 0.32 8.52 21.21
N TRP A 266 -0.50 9.58 21.19
CA TRP A 266 -1.63 9.74 22.12
C TRP A 266 -2.90 9.09 21.59
N ALA A 267 -3.64 8.41 22.47
CA ALA A 267 -4.97 7.92 22.16
C ALA A 267 -5.93 9.10 21.95
N THR A 268 -6.53 9.17 20.76
CA THR A 268 -7.55 10.19 20.43
C THR A 268 -8.96 9.69 20.79
N PRO A 269 -10.00 10.56 20.73
CA PRO A 269 -11.39 10.12 20.88
C PRO A 269 -11.77 8.98 19.91
N LYS A 270 -11.19 8.93 18.71
CA LYS A 270 -11.39 7.83 17.76
C LYS A 270 -10.89 6.50 18.31
N TYR A 271 -9.68 6.49 18.88
CA TYR A 271 -9.11 5.27 19.47
C TYR A 271 -10.00 4.75 20.62
N ILE A 272 -10.46 5.66 21.49
CA ILE A 272 -11.33 5.30 22.60
C ILE A 272 -12.66 4.73 22.10
N ALA A 273 -13.23 5.30 21.03
CA ALA A 273 -14.50 4.83 20.46
C ALA A 273 -14.38 3.49 19.71
N MET A 274 -13.19 3.18 19.19
CA MET A 274 -12.92 1.91 18.48
C MET A 274 -12.69 0.73 19.43
N ARG A 275 -12.27 1.01 20.66
CA ARG A 275 -11.99 0.03 21.70
C ARG A 275 -13.29 -0.51 22.34
#